data_a416f6edb4af0e3353642f1c8d5817ae
#
_entry.id   a416f6edb4af0e3353642f1c8d5817ae
#
_cell.length_a   1.000
_cell.length_b   1.000
_cell.length_c   1.000
_cell.angle_alpha   90.00
_cell.angle_beta   90.00
_cell.angle_gamma   90.00
#
_symmetry.space_group_name_H-M   'P 1'
#
loop_
_entity.id
_entity.type
_entity.pdbx_description
1 polymer ?
#
loop_
_entity_poly.entity_id
_entity_poly.type
_entity_poly.pdbx_seq_one_letter_code
_entity_poly.pdbx_strand_id
1 'polypeptide(L)' 'RDRRKGIVLTCKERLIGFYAQFGFVDEGVSVSTHGDVVWHQMRLTF' A
#
# COMPACT_ATOMS: atom_id res chain seq x y z
N ARG A 1 14.27 13.74 7.37
CA ARG A 1 14.18 13.53 7.10
C ARG A 1 14.14 13.38 6.32
N ASP A 2 14.01 13.34 5.98
CA ASP A 2 13.95 13.12 5.17
C ASP A 2 13.92 12.71 4.60
N ARG A 3 13.88 12.69 4.43
CA ARG A 3 13.89 12.11 3.85
C ARG A 3 13.16 11.29 3.45
N ARG A 4 12.50 11.33 3.34
CA ARG A 4 11.90 10.41 2.91
C ARG A 4 11.67 10.47 1.60
N LYS A 5 11.70 9.51 1.07
CA LYS A 5 11.65 9.38 -0.32
C LYS A 5 10.42 8.72 -0.76
N GLY A 6 9.48 8.58 0.11
CA GLY A 6 8.22 8.00 -0.29
C GLY A 6 7.33 7.72 0.88
N ILE A 7 6.16 7.18 0.57
CA ILE A 7 5.16 6.85 1.57
C ILE A 7 4.78 5.39 1.40
N VAL A 8 4.68 4.68 2.50
CA VAL A 8 4.24 3.29 2.48
C VAL A 8 2.97 3.20 3.29
N LEU A 9 1.98 2.52 2.74
CA LEU A 9 0.74 2.30 3.46
C LEU A 9 0.21 0.91 3.15
N THR A 10 -0.75 0.48 3.93
CA THR A 10 -1.47 -0.75 3.63
C THR A 10 -2.93 -0.40 3.40
N CYS A 11 -3.56 -1.13 2.51
CA CYS A 11 -4.95 -0.90 2.20
C CYS A 11 -5.59 -2.20 1.78
N LYS A 12 -6.92 -2.20 1.76
CA LYS A 12 -7.64 -3.35 1.29
C LYS A 12 -7.53 -3.45 -0.21
N GLU A 13 -7.69 -4.67 -0.69
CA GLU A 13 -7.54 -4.94 -2.11
C GLU A 13 -8.34 -4.00 -2.99
N ARG A 14 -9.54 -3.69 -2.59
CA ARG A 14 -10.40 -2.85 -3.43
C ARG A 14 -9.92 -1.42 -3.52
N LEU A 15 -9.00 -1.02 -2.66
CA LEU A 15 -8.48 0.34 -2.67
C LEU A 15 -7.21 0.47 -3.47
N ILE A 16 -6.69 -0.64 -3.99
CA ILE A 16 -5.46 -0.61 -4.76
C ILE A 16 -5.60 0.33 -5.94
N GLY A 17 -6.70 0.23 -6.66
CA GLY A 17 -6.91 1.09 -7.81
C GLY A 17 -6.99 2.55 -7.44
N PHE A 18 -7.59 2.83 -6.29
CA PHE A 18 -7.69 4.20 -5.83
C PHE A 18 -6.31 4.81 -5.57
N TYR A 19 -5.48 4.06 -4.87
CA TYR A 19 -4.14 4.57 -4.57
C TYR A 19 -3.23 4.55 -5.79
N ALA A 20 -3.43 3.59 -6.67
CA ALA A 20 -2.60 3.50 -7.86
C ALA A 20 -2.71 4.75 -8.71
N GLN A 21 -3.87 5.39 -8.71
CA GLN A 21 -4.03 6.59 -9.52
C GLN A 21 -3.19 7.74 -9.01
N PHE A 22 -2.72 7.65 -7.78
CA PHE A 22 -1.84 8.67 -7.24
C PHE A 22 -0.37 8.34 -7.44
N GLY A 23 -0.09 7.18 -8.01
CA GLY A 23 1.29 6.79 -8.23
C GLY A 23 1.78 5.71 -7.30
N PHE A 24 0.92 5.22 -6.42
CA PHE A 24 1.32 4.13 -5.54
C PHE A 24 1.47 2.84 -6.32
N VAL A 25 2.42 2.04 -5.91
CA VAL A 25 2.68 0.75 -6.51
C VAL A 25 2.29 -0.33 -5.52
N ASP A 26 1.55 -1.32 -6.00
CA ASP A 26 1.16 -2.45 -5.19
C ASP A 26 2.37 -3.36 -5.02
N GLU A 27 2.82 -3.51 -3.79
CA GLU A 27 3.98 -4.34 -3.50
C GLU A 27 3.59 -5.73 -3.04
N GLY A 28 2.33 -6.04 -3.11
CA GLY A 28 1.88 -7.37 -2.78
C GLY A 28 1.13 -7.42 -1.47
N VAL A 29 0.78 -8.61 -1.10
CA VAL A 29 0.00 -8.82 0.11
C VAL A 29 0.87 -8.65 1.34
N SER A 30 0.42 -7.78 2.22
CA SER A 30 1.04 -7.67 3.51
C SER A 30 0.27 -8.59 4.42
N VAL A 31 0.94 -9.55 4.97
CA VAL A 31 0.26 -10.59 5.73
C VAL A 31 -0.45 -10.00 6.92
N SER A 32 -1.70 -10.34 7.03
CA SER A 32 -2.45 -10.00 8.20
C SER A 32 -3.07 -11.28 8.71
N THR A 33 -2.92 -11.53 9.97
CA THR A 33 -3.46 -12.73 10.54
C THR A 33 -4.75 -12.50 11.30
N HIS A 34 -5.27 -11.31 11.18
CA HIS A 34 -6.48 -10.98 11.91
C HIS A 34 -7.69 -11.10 11.01
N GLY A 35 -8.48 -12.08 11.29
CA GLY A 35 -9.71 -12.28 10.54
C GLY A 35 -9.42 -12.65 9.10
N ASP A 36 -10.33 -12.29 8.25
CA ASP A 36 -10.24 -12.66 6.84
C ASP A 36 -9.82 -11.49 5.96
N VAL A 37 -9.25 -10.48 6.55
CA VAL A 37 -8.92 -9.29 5.79
C VAL A 37 -7.55 -9.44 5.16
N VAL A 38 -7.48 -9.19 3.87
CA VAL A 38 -6.24 -9.22 3.15
C VAL A 38 -5.81 -7.77 2.90
N TRP A 39 -4.60 -7.46 3.31
CA TRP A 39 -4.07 -6.11 3.16
C TRP A 39 -2.93 -6.12 2.17
N HIS A 40 -2.92 -5.13 1.31
CA HIS A 40 -1.83 -4.97 0.34
C HIS A 40 -0.98 -3.79 0.78
N GLN A 41 0.30 -3.93 0.57
CA GLN A 41 1.22 -2.84 0.86
C GLN A 41 1.44 -2.05 -0.41
N MET A 42 1.36 -0.74 -0.29
CA MET A 42 1.56 0.11 -1.44
C MET A 42 2.63 1.14 -1.12
N ARG A 43 3.39 1.50 -2.11
CA ARG A 43 4.50 2.42 -1.95
C ARG A 43 4.42 3.51 -3.01
N LEU A 44 4.58 4.73 -2.55
CA LEU A 44 4.69 5.87 -3.45
C LEU A 44 6.11 6.40 -3.33
N THR A 45 6.79 6.50 -4.43
CA THR A 45 8.15 7.00 -4.45
C THR A 45 8.16 8.39 -5.06
N PHE A 46 8.79 9.29 -4.40
CA PHE A 46 8.89 10.67 -4.88
C PHE A 46 10.07 10.89 -5.78
#